data_a4b1321508dc05c5cf134db00eb80eb3
#
_entry.id   a4b1321508dc05c5cf134db00eb80eb3
#
_cell.length_a   1.000
_cell.length_b   1.000
_cell.length_c   1.000
_cell.angle_alpha   90.00
_cell.angle_beta   90.00
_cell.angle_gamma   90.00
#
_symmetry.space_group_name_H-M   'P 1'
#
loop_
_entity.id
_entity.type
_entity.pdbx_description
1 polymer ?
#
loop_
_entity_poly.entity_id
_entity_poly.type
_entity_poly.pdbx_seq_one_letter_code
_entity_poly.pdbx_strand_id
1 'polypeptide(L)'
;GEPAGSPRRRRSGSRGAPRPRTACAGPRVAGACCGRGSAPDPCGCVSSRVTRQQPAAVHVREIVSQVFRFAIERGHKVPNPADDVKASAIATFKPKDRALSPDEIKIFFQELDRVPTLPTIRLALRLVLLTMVRKGELLNATWDEVDFVGAKWTIPAVRMKARRAHVVYLSQQAMDIMIALKTCAGGSKFLLPSRYEGDKGMSNNTLNRVITVTVGQAKEKDLLLEDFTVHDLRRTASTLLHEAGFNTDWIEKCLAHEQKGVRAIYNKAEYAEQRKDMLQQWADMVDGWIAGTSVIPVLNRAAA
;
A
#
# COMPACT_ATOMS: atom_id res chain seq x y z
N GLY A 1 -24.62 -0.89 -63.80
CA GLY A 1 -23.70 -1.80 -64.44
C GLY A 1 -22.88 -2.53 -63.38
N GLU A 2 -23.36 -3.67 -62.93
CA GLU A 2 -22.48 -4.77 -62.49
C GLU A 2 -21.67 -5.29 -63.68
N PRO A 3 -20.51 -5.99 -63.51
CA PRO A 3 -20.55 -7.31 -62.90
C PRO A 3 -19.25 -7.82 -62.22
N ALA A 4 -19.43 -8.95 -61.60
CA ALA A 4 -18.59 -10.15 -61.49
C ALA A 4 -17.33 -10.08 -60.65
N GLY A 5 -17.07 -10.87 -59.61
CA GLY A 5 -17.36 -12.28 -59.52
C GLY A 5 -16.06 -13.05 -59.28
N SER A 6 -15.78 -13.43 -58.00
CA SER A 6 -15.10 -14.64 -57.53
C SER A 6 -13.67 -14.97 -57.96
N PRO A 7 -12.96 -15.93 -57.32
CA PRO A 7 -13.45 -17.05 -56.52
C PRO A 7 -12.64 -17.37 -55.24
N ARG A 8 -13.32 -18.10 -54.36
CA ARG A 8 -12.77 -18.80 -53.19
C ARG A 8 -11.68 -19.79 -53.56
N ARG A 9 -10.53 -19.73 -52.89
CA ARG A 9 -9.59 -20.85 -52.80
C ARG A 9 -9.73 -21.53 -51.45
N ARG A 10 -10.31 -22.74 -51.47
CA ARG A 10 -10.18 -23.74 -50.41
C ARG A 10 -8.71 -24.18 -50.33
N ARG A 11 -8.11 -24.19 -49.15
CA ARG A 11 -6.92 -25.00 -48.88
C ARG A 11 -7.26 -26.02 -47.81
N SER A 12 -7.11 -27.24 -48.23
CA SER A 12 -7.20 -28.53 -47.59
C SER A 12 -6.36 -28.62 -46.32
N GLY A 13 -6.93 -29.31 -45.33
CA GLY A 13 -6.27 -29.66 -44.10
C GLY A 13 -5.12 -30.65 -44.30
N SER A 14 -4.13 -30.53 -43.49
CA SER A 14 -3.21 -31.60 -43.17
C SER A 14 -3.17 -31.78 -41.67
N ARG A 15 -3.67 -32.94 -41.25
CA ARG A 15 -3.57 -33.46 -39.89
C ARG A 15 -2.11 -33.85 -39.65
N GLY A 16 -1.43 -33.15 -38.72
CA GLY A 16 -0.12 -33.54 -38.23
C GLY A 16 -0.27 -34.51 -37.05
N ALA A 17 0.39 -35.64 -37.16
CA ALA A 17 0.43 -36.74 -36.22
C ALA A 17 1.14 -36.39 -34.90
N PRO A 18 0.87 -37.09 -33.77
CA PRO A 18 1.49 -36.82 -32.48
C PRO A 18 2.94 -37.33 -32.45
N ARG A 19 3.85 -36.53 -31.88
CA ARG A 19 5.25 -36.90 -31.65
C ARG A 19 5.38 -37.80 -30.42
N PRO A 20 6.26 -38.79 -30.44
CA PRO A 20 6.45 -39.73 -29.34
C PRO A 20 7.23 -39.10 -28.17
N ARG A 21 6.83 -39.50 -26.97
CA ARG A 21 7.54 -39.22 -25.73
C ARG A 21 8.85 -39.99 -25.69
N THR A 22 9.98 -39.28 -25.66
CA THR A 22 11.29 -39.86 -25.35
C THR A 22 11.43 -40.07 -23.84
N ALA A 23 11.50 -41.32 -23.42
CA ALA A 23 11.88 -41.75 -22.10
C ALA A 23 13.39 -41.56 -21.94
N CYS A 24 13.85 -40.79 -20.97
CA CYS A 24 15.24 -40.78 -20.54
C CYS A 24 15.48 -41.95 -19.57
N ALA A 25 16.11 -42.98 -20.04
CA ALA A 25 16.76 -44.02 -19.23
C ALA A 25 18.20 -43.57 -18.94
N GLY A 26 18.54 -43.33 -17.67
CA GLY A 26 19.93 -43.13 -17.23
C GLY A 26 20.34 -44.21 -16.21
N PRO A 27 21.60 -44.61 -16.15
CA PRO A 27 22.04 -45.84 -15.51
C PRO A 27 22.17 -45.75 -14.00
N ARG A 28 21.81 -46.84 -13.33
CA ARG A 28 22.13 -47.12 -11.93
C ARG A 28 23.63 -47.31 -11.75
N VAL A 29 24.22 -46.57 -10.83
CA VAL A 29 25.50 -46.93 -10.23
C VAL A 29 25.31 -47.11 -8.73
N ALA A 30 25.54 -48.31 -8.26
CA ALA A 30 25.63 -48.65 -6.86
C ALA A 30 27.01 -48.25 -6.32
N GLY A 31 27.04 -47.65 -5.14
CA GLY A 31 28.29 -47.37 -4.45
C GLY A 31 27.97 -46.93 -3.00
N ALA A 32 28.14 -47.89 -2.07
CA ALA A 32 28.03 -47.68 -0.64
C ALA A 32 29.16 -46.79 -0.12
N CYS A 33 28.85 -45.92 0.83
CA CYS A 33 29.77 -45.57 1.93
C CYS A 33 28.98 -44.95 3.10
N CYS A 34 29.05 -45.65 4.24
CA CYS A 34 28.65 -45.13 5.55
C CYS A 34 29.53 -43.95 5.97
N GLY A 35 28.89 -42.84 6.33
CA GLY A 35 29.53 -41.71 7.03
C GLY A 35 28.46 -40.98 7.83
N ARG A 36 28.55 -41.07 9.17
CA ARG A 36 27.73 -40.27 10.11
C ARG A 36 28.07 -38.82 9.93
N GLY A 37 27.16 -38.05 9.37
CA GLY A 37 27.21 -36.62 9.28
C GLY A 37 25.77 -36.10 9.25
N SER A 38 25.43 -35.18 10.13
CA SER A 38 24.17 -34.52 10.22
C SER A 38 23.65 -34.08 8.85
N ALA A 39 22.49 -34.61 8.46
CA ALA A 39 21.83 -34.25 7.22
C ALA A 39 21.49 -32.76 7.19
N PRO A 40 21.80 -32.05 6.09
CA PRO A 40 21.21 -30.75 5.88
C PRO A 40 19.72 -30.94 5.52
N ASP A 41 18.84 -30.21 6.17
CA ASP A 41 17.41 -30.21 5.91
C ASP A 41 17.12 -29.96 4.42
N PRO A 42 16.49 -30.91 3.71
CA PRO A 42 16.16 -30.73 2.29
C PRO A 42 14.78 -30.08 2.17
N CYS A 43 14.57 -28.87 2.63
CA CYS A 43 13.34 -28.16 2.22
C CYS A 43 13.26 -26.69 2.65
N GLY A 44 14.06 -25.81 2.11
CA GLY A 44 13.82 -24.37 2.15
C GLY A 44 12.48 -23.94 1.51
N CYS A 45 11.83 -24.83 0.73
CA CYS A 45 10.52 -24.58 0.12
C CYS A 45 9.32 -24.81 1.05
N VAL A 46 9.44 -25.65 2.07
CA VAL A 46 8.31 -25.94 2.98
C VAL A 46 8.16 -24.81 4.00
N SER A 47 9.27 -24.26 4.49
CA SER A 47 9.25 -23.16 5.46
C SER A 47 8.56 -21.91 4.92
N SER A 48 8.80 -21.55 3.65
CA SER A 48 8.19 -20.36 3.04
C SER A 48 6.68 -20.50 2.77
N ARG A 49 6.20 -21.73 2.53
CA ARG A 49 4.77 -22.01 2.36
C ARG A 49 4.04 -22.01 3.71
N VAL A 50 4.64 -22.58 4.73
CA VAL A 50 4.08 -22.61 6.08
C VAL A 50 3.97 -21.21 6.67
N THR A 51 5.01 -20.37 6.53
CA THR A 51 4.98 -18.98 7.02
C THR A 51 3.94 -18.12 6.29
N ARG A 52 3.67 -18.40 5.01
CA ARG A 52 2.65 -17.66 4.24
C ARG A 52 1.20 -18.06 4.60
N GLN A 53 0.97 -19.25 5.14
CA GLN A 53 -0.34 -19.75 5.55
C GLN A 53 -0.73 -19.39 6.99
N GLN A 54 0.23 -19.08 7.85
CA GLN A 54 -0.02 -18.75 9.25
C GLN A 54 -1.01 -17.57 9.47
N PRO A 55 -0.90 -16.42 8.73
CA PRO A 55 -1.89 -15.35 8.86
C PRO A 55 -3.30 -15.78 8.46
N ALA A 56 -3.44 -16.60 7.41
CA ALA A 56 -4.73 -17.11 6.98
C ALA A 56 -5.35 -18.06 8.02
N ALA A 57 -4.55 -18.91 8.65
CA ALA A 57 -5.02 -19.82 9.68
C ALA A 57 -5.55 -19.11 10.93
N VAL A 58 -4.88 -18.04 11.38
CA VAL A 58 -5.39 -17.19 12.47
C VAL A 58 -6.70 -16.51 12.08
N HIS A 59 -6.79 -16.03 10.85
CA HIS A 59 -8.01 -15.39 10.37
C HIS A 59 -9.18 -16.37 10.26
N VAL A 60 -8.94 -17.59 9.79
CA VAL A 60 -9.96 -18.66 9.78
C VAL A 60 -10.42 -18.98 11.21
N ARG A 61 -9.50 -19.13 12.16
CA ARG A 61 -9.86 -19.32 13.58
C ARG A 61 -10.76 -18.19 14.10
N GLU A 62 -10.44 -16.94 13.76
CA GLU A 62 -11.24 -15.78 14.18
C GLU A 62 -12.64 -15.80 13.58
N ILE A 63 -12.78 -16.12 12.30
CA ILE A 63 -14.09 -16.28 11.64
C ILE A 63 -14.90 -17.38 12.32
N VAL A 64 -14.31 -18.54 12.57
CA VAL A 64 -14.98 -19.64 13.29
C VAL A 64 -15.45 -19.17 14.67
N SER A 65 -14.58 -18.49 15.42
CA SER A 65 -14.94 -17.95 16.74
C SER A 65 -16.13 -17.00 16.67
N GLN A 66 -16.16 -16.09 15.69
CA GLN A 66 -17.27 -15.13 15.51
C GLN A 66 -18.58 -15.84 15.16
N VAL A 67 -18.56 -16.84 14.29
CA VAL A 67 -19.75 -17.63 13.90
C VAL A 67 -20.33 -18.35 15.11
N PHE A 68 -19.49 -19.04 15.90
CA PHE A 68 -19.98 -19.76 17.08
C PHE A 68 -20.47 -18.81 18.16
N ARG A 69 -19.81 -17.70 18.42
CA ARG A 69 -20.30 -16.67 19.37
C ARG A 69 -21.67 -16.13 18.94
N PHE A 70 -21.84 -15.83 17.66
CA PHE A 70 -23.11 -15.39 17.12
C PHE A 70 -24.23 -16.43 17.35
N ALA A 71 -23.94 -17.73 17.17
CA ALA A 71 -24.91 -18.80 17.42
C ALA A 71 -25.26 -18.90 18.92
N ILE A 72 -24.26 -18.84 19.80
CA ILE A 72 -24.44 -18.89 21.27
C ILE A 72 -25.28 -17.71 21.77
N GLU A 73 -25.02 -16.50 21.28
CA GLU A 73 -25.80 -15.30 21.60
C GLU A 73 -27.28 -15.42 21.19
N ARG A 74 -27.59 -16.30 20.22
CA ARG A 74 -28.97 -16.63 19.80
C ARG A 74 -29.58 -17.83 20.52
N GLY A 75 -28.92 -18.31 21.58
CA GLY A 75 -29.44 -19.38 22.43
C GLY A 75 -29.08 -20.80 21.98
N HIS A 76 -28.24 -20.97 20.93
CA HIS A 76 -27.73 -22.29 20.56
C HIS A 76 -26.71 -22.77 21.59
N LYS A 77 -26.96 -23.98 22.18
CA LYS A 77 -26.05 -24.60 23.16
C LYS A 77 -24.97 -25.41 22.45
N VAL A 78 -24.03 -24.76 21.82
CA VAL A 78 -22.89 -25.37 21.10
C VAL A 78 -21.58 -24.86 21.70
N PRO A 79 -20.56 -25.70 21.93
CA PRO A 79 -19.24 -25.20 22.32
C PRO A 79 -18.57 -24.50 21.15
N ASN A 80 -17.79 -23.46 21.44
CA ASN A 80 -17.01 -22.78 20.42
C ASN A 80 -15.65 -23.49 20.22
N PRO A 81 -15.42 -24.23 19.12
CA PRO A 81 -14.18 -24.99 18.92
C PRO A 81 -12.94 -24.10 18.77
N ALA A 82 -13.12 -22.81 18.52
CA ALA A 82 -12.00 -21.87 18.43
C ALA A 82 -11.45 -21.44 19.80
N ASP A 83 -12.20 -21.68 20.90
CA ASP A 83 -11.73 -21.28 22.23
C ASP A 83 -10.61 -22.20 22.75
N ASP A 84 -10.56 -23.45 22.27
CA ASP A 84 -9.51 -24.42 22.61
C ASP A 84 -8.18 -24.13 21.89
N VAL A 85 -8.20 -23.29 20.83
CA VAL A 85 -7.03 -22.97 20.03
C VAL A 85 -6.64 -21.50 20.20
N LYS A 86 -5.58 -21.24 20.94
CA LYS A 86 -5.05 -19.87 21.09
C LYS A 86 -4.46 -19.37 19.77
N ALA A 87 -4.79 -18.11 19.37
CA ALA A 87 -4.22 -17.49 18.16
C ALA A 87 -2.68 -17.49 18.18
N SER A 88 -2.07 -17.28 19.35
CA SER A 88 -0.62 -17.32 19.56
C SER A 88 0.02 -18.69 19.33
N ALA A 89 -0.76 -19.79 19.45
CA ALA A 89 -0.28 -21.13 19.15
C ALA A 89 -0.23 -21.38 17.62
N ILE A 90 -1.04 -20.67 16.85
CA ILE A 90 -1.05 -20.77 15.37
C ILE A 90 0.06 -19.91 14.77
N ALA A 91 0.15 -18.64 15.19
CA ALA A 91 1.16 -17.71 14.71
C ALA A 91 1.38 -16.56 15.71
N THR A 92 2.63 -16.14 15.82
CA THR A 92 3.01 -14.94 16.56
C THR A 92 3.27 -13.83 15.54
N PHE A 93 2.44 -12.78 15.56
CA PHE A 93 2.62 -11.63 14.70
C PHE A 93 3.46 -10.58 15.43
N LYS A 94 4.61 -10.25 14.87
CA LYS A 94 5.32 -9.03 15.25
C LYS A 94 4.70 -7.89 14.43
N PRO A 95 4.18 -6.84 15.06
CA PRO A 95 3.76 -5.64 14.32
C PRO A 95 4.95 -5.14 13.50
N LYS A 96 4.73 -4.84 12.22
CA LYS A 96 5.75 -4.14 11.45
C LYS A 96 5.76 -2.70 11.92
N ASP A 97 6.84 -2.29 12.54
CA ASP A 97 7.06 -0.92 12.98
C ASP A 97 8.12 -0.28 12.08
N ARG A 98 7.67 0.12 10.88
CA ARG A 98 8.56 0.61 9.83
C ARG A 98 8.25 2.07 9.52
N ALA A 99 9.24 2.94 9.74
CA ALA A 99 9.29 4.30 9.23
C ALA A 99 10.56 4.44 8.39
N LEU A 100 10.48 5.11 7.25
CA LEU A 100 11.63 5.37 6.39
C LEU A 100 12.44 6.53 6.95
N SER A 101 13.76 6.45 6.84
CA SER A 101 14.65 7.58 7.06
C SER A 101 14.58 8.58 5.90
N PRO A 102 15.06 9.84 6.08
CA PRO A 102 15.20 10.79 4.98
C PRO A 102 16.00 10.25 3.79
N ASP A 103 17.10 9.52 4.06
CA ASP A 103 17.92 8.91 3.01
C ASP A 103 17.15 7.82 2.24
N GLU A 104 16.36 7.00 2.95
CA GLU A 104 15.52 6.00 2.30
C GLU A 104 14.40 6.64 1.47
N ILE A 105 13.82 7.76 1.90
CA ILE A 105 12.87 8.55 1.10
C ILE A 105 13.54 9.00 -0.20
N LYS A 106 14.73 9.55 -0.13
CA LYS A 106 15.52 9.96 -1.29
C LYS A 106 15.76 8.80 -2.24
N ILE A 107 16.33 7.69 -1.73
CA ILE A 107 16.60 6.48 -2.53
C ILE A 107 15.32 5.98 -3.18
N PHE A 108 14.23 5.87 -2.42
CA PHE A 108 12.96 5.36 -2.92
C PHE A 108 12.43 6.18 -4.09
N PHE A 109 12.35 7.52 -3.98
CA PHE A 109 11.80 8.35 -5.05
C PHE A 109 12.72 8.40 -6.27
N GLN A 110 14.04 8.42 -6.08
CA GLN A 110 15.00 8.35 -7.19
C GLN A 110 14.92 7.02 -7.95
N GLU A 111 14.76 5.90 -7.26
CA GLU A 111 14.59 4.59 -7.91
C GLU A 111 13.19 4.45 -8.52
N LEU A 112 12.16 4.98 -7.88
CA LEU A 112 10.80 5.00 -8.40
C LEU A 112 10.69 5.69 -9.77
N ASP A 113 11.49 6.73 -10.00
CA ASP A 113 11.53 7.42 -11.29
C ASP A 113 12.12 6.56 -12.41
N ARG A 114 12.92 5.54 -12.06
CA ARG A 114 13.53 4.59 -13.00
C ARG A 114 12.66 3.37 -13.28
N VAL A 115 11.66 3.11 -12.41
CA VAL A 115 10.73 1.98 -12.62
C VAL A 115 9.80 2.28 -13.79
N PRO A 116 9.60 1.34 -14.75
CA PRO A 116 8.65 1.49 -15.84
C PRO A 116 7.21 1.39 -15.31
N THR A 117 6.69 2.50 -14.82
CA THR A 117 5.33 2.62 -14.27
C THR A 117 4.64 3.88 -14.76
N LEU A 118 3.31 3.95 -14.62
CA LEU A 118 2.56 5.15 -15.00
C LEU A 118 2.95 6.33 -14.12
N PRO A 119 3.10 7.54 -14.69
CA PRO A 119 3.37 8.75 -13.92
C PRO A 119 2.36 8.98 -12.79
N THR A 120 1.08 8.64 -13.00
CA THR A 120 0.02 8.77 -12.00
C THR A 120 0.29 7.94 -10.74
N ILE A 121 0.98 6.79 -10.85
CA ILE A 121 1.34 5.95 -9.70
C ILE A 121 2.45 6.60 -8.89
N ARG A 122 3.46 7.19 -9.55
CA ARG A 122 4.54 7.94 -8.88
C ARG A 122 3.98 9.13 -8.12
N LEU A 123 3.12 9.90 -8.78
CA LEU A 123 2.42 11.03 -8.18
C LEU A 123 1.55 10.59 -6.98
N ALA A 124 0.82 9.48 -7.11
CA ALA A 124 -0.01 8.95 -6.03
C ALA A 124 0.81 8.56 -4.79
N LEU A 125 1.96 7.91 -4.97
CA LEU A 125 2.84 7.54 -3.85
C LEU A 125 3.40 8.77 -3.14
N ARG A 126 3.80 9.80 -3.90
CA ARG A 126 4.25 11.07 -3.32
C ARG A 126 3.11 11.78 -2.59
N LEU A 127 1.90 11.80 -3.15
CA LEU A 127 0.73 12.41 -2.55
C LEU A 127 0.36 11.75 -1.21
N VAL A 128 0.45 10.40 -1.10
CA VAL A 128 0.22 9.70 0.18
C VAL A 128 1.22 10.15 1.25
N LEU A 129 2.50 10.30 0.90
CA LEU A 129 3.52 10.76 1.84
C LEU A 129 3.25 12.21 2.29
N LEU A 130 2.89 13.11 1.36
CA LEU A 130 2.66 14.52 1.65
C LEU A 130 1.38 14.76 2.45
N THR A 131 0.32 13.99 2.19
CA THR A 131 -1.02 14.23 2.78
C THR A 131 -1.35 13.32 3.94
N MET A 132 -0.56 12.28 4.17
CA MET A 132 -0.78 11.27 5.23
C MET A 132 -2.15 10.56 5.15
N VAL A 133 -2.84 10.57 4.02
CA VAL A 133 -4.12 9.88 3.84
C VAL A 133 -3.94 8.36 3.79
N ARG A 134 -5.00 7.61 4.09
CA ARG A 134 -4.97 6.16 3.91
C ARG A 134 -5.05 5.80 2.43
N LYS A 135 -4.37 4.72 2.05
CA LYS A 135 -4.39 4.20 0.67
C LYS A 135 -5.81 4.11 0.10
N GLY A 136 -6.75 3.54 0.86
CA GLY A 136 -8.14 3.40 0.41
C GLY A 136 -8.88 4.73 0.24
N GLU A 137 -8.51 5.75 1.01
CA GLU A 137 -9.05 7.10 0.89
C GLU A 137 -8.61 7.73 -0.44
N LEU A 138 -7.33 7.56 -0.82
CA LEU A 138 -6.81 8.07 -2.09
C LEU A 138 -7.36 7.31 -3.30
N LEU A 139 -7.37 5.97 -3.27
CA LEU A 139 -7.79 5.15 -4.42
C LEU A 139 -9.26 5.32 -4.81
N ASN A 140 -10.11 5.71 -3.85
CA ASN A 140 -11.53 5.95 -4.08
C ASN A 140 -11.88 7.45 -4.14
N ALA A 141 -10.89 8.32 -4.20
CA ALA A 141 -11.09 9.77 -4.25
C ALA A 141 -11.67 10.22 -5.58
N THR A 142 -12.56 11.20 -5.51
CA THR A 142 -13.20 11.81 -6.68
C THR A 142 -12.91 13.31 -6.73
N TRP A 143 -12.99 13.92 -7.92
CA TRP A 143 -12.62 15.33 -8.13
C TRP A 143 -13.55 16.32 -7.44
N ASP A 144 -14.79 15.95 -7.19
CA ASP A 144 -15.77 16.74 -6.44
C ASP A 144 -15.40 16.93 -4.95
N GLU A 145 -14.46 16.13 -4.44
CA GLU A 145 -13.93 16.26 -3.09
C GLU A 145 -12.81 17.32 -2.98
N VAL A 146 -12.27 17.80 -4.11
CA VAL A 146 -11.09 18.66 -4.17
C VAL A 146 -11.47 20.11 -4.48
N ASP A 147 -11.26 20.98 -3.50
CA ASP A 147 -11.37 22.43 -3.66
C ASP A 147 -9.98 22.99 -4.01
N PHE A 148 -9.78 23.29 -5.30
CA PHE A 148 -8.51 23.82 -5.81
C PHE A 148 -8.29 25.28 -5.40
N VAL A 149 -9.36 26.06 -5.14
CA VAL A 149 -9.25 27.46 -4.72
C VAL A 149 -8.86 27.54 -3.25
N GLY A 150 -9.52 26.71 -2.42
CA GLY A 150 -9.23 26.64 -1.00
C GLY A 150 -8.05 25.77 -0.61
N ALA A 151 -7.37 25.13 -1.59
CA ALA A 151 -6.30 24.13 -1.38
C ALA A 151 -6.67 23.07 -0.34
N LYS A 152 -7.84 22.45 -0.53
CA LYS A 152 -8.41 21.46 0.40
C LYS A 152 -8.92 20.23 -0.35
N TRP A 153 -8.76 19.08 0.27
CA TRP A 153 -9.40 17.84 -0.13
C TRP A 153 -10.28 17.35 1.03
N THR A 154 -11.59 17.33 0.80
CA THR A 154 -12.57 16.94 1.82
C THR A 154 -13.06 15.53 1.57
N ILE A 155 -12.59 14.57 2.36
CA ILE A 155 -13.01 13.18 2.28
C ILE A 155 -14.35 13.04 3.00
N PRO A 156 -15.44 12.63 2.31
CA PRO A 156 -16.77 12.57 2.90
C PRO A 156 -16.89 11.48 3.97
N ALA A 157 -17.76 11.70 4.96
CA ALA A 157 -17.95 10.82 6.11
C ALA A 157 -18.27 9.36 5.71
N VAL A 158 -18.98 9.15 4.62
CA VAL A 158 -19.36 7.81 4.13
C VAL A 158 -18.17 6.95 3.73
N ARG A 159 -17.03 7.57 3.35
CA ARG A 159 -15.79 6.88 3.00
C ARG A 159 -14.81 6.75 4.16
N MET A 160 -15.09 7.40 5.28
CA MET A 160 -14.24 7.39 6.47
C MET A 160 -14.63 6.27 7.44
N LYS A 161 -13.64 5.56 7.97
CA LYS A 161 -13.86 4.51 8.99
C LYS A 161 -14.58 5.06 10.24
N ALA A 162 -14.27 6.30 10.62
CA ALA A 162 -14.86 6.98 11.78
C ALA A 162 -16.22 7.66 11.48
N ARG A 163 -16.73 7.56 10.23
CA ARG A 163 -17.96 8.21 9.76
C ARG A 163 -18.02 9.72 10.03
N ARG A 164 -16.87 10.38 10.01
CA ARG A 164 -16.73 11.85 10.08
C ARG A 164 -15.96 12.30 8.86
N ALA A 165 -16.40 13.42 8.26
CA ALA A 165 -15.66 14.02 7.16
C ALA A 165 -14.26 14.44 7.62
N HIS A 166 -13.28 14.29 6.74
CA HIS A 166 -11.89 14.64 7.01
C HIS A 166 -11.40 15.66 6.00
N VAL A 167 -10.94 16.81 6.49
CA VAL A 167 -10.35 17.86 5.67
C VAL A 167 -8.82 17.68 5.66
N VAL A 168 -8.27 17.46 4.49
CA VAL A 168 -6.84 17.44 4.21
C VAL A 168 -6.47 18.78 3.59
N TYR A 169 -5.57 19.52 4.22
CA TYR A 169 -4.99 20.72 3.62
C TYR A 169 -3.88 20.33 2.67
N LEU A 170 -3.82 20.98 1.51
CA LEU A 170 -2.87 20.66 0.47
C LEU A 170 -1.74 21.69 0.46
N SER A 171 -0.51 21.23 0.62
CA SER A 171 0.67 22.05 0.35
C SER A 171 0.77 22.39 -1.13
N GLN A 172 1.62 23.34 -1.52
CA GLN A 172 1.84 23.70 -2.93
C GLN A 172 2.21 22.47 -3.75
N GLN A 173 3.13 21.64 -3.27
CA GLN A 173 3.56 20.42 -3.93
C GLN A 173 2.41 19.40 -4.09
N ALA A 174 1.55 19.27 -3.09
CA ALA A 174 0.39 18.41 -3.17
C ALA A 174 -0.64 18.95 -4.18
N MET A 175 -0.80 20.27 -4.26
CA MET A 175 -1.65 20.94 -5.27
C MET A 175 -1.12 20.68 -6.69
N ASP A 176 0.17 20.83 -6.91
CA ASP A 176 0.80 20.58 -8.22
C ASP A 176 0.60 19.12 -8.65
N ILE A 177 0.73 18.17 -7.71
CA ILE A 177 0.42 16.76 -7.94
C ILE A 177 -1.05 16.56 -8.29
N MET A 178 -1.99 17.20 -7.58
CA MET A 178 -3.42 17.10 -7.87
C MET A 178 -3.76 17.63 -9.26
N ILE A 179 -3.16 18.75 -9.68
CA ILE A 179 -3.33 19.33 -11.02
C ILE A 179 -2.80 18.36 -12.08
N ALA A 180 -1.60 17.81 -11.87
CA ALA A 180 -1.01 16.83 -12.79
C ALA A 180 -1.86 15.56 -12.90
N LEU A 181 -2.39 15.04 -11.79
CA LEU A 181 -3.30 13.89 -11.77
C LEU A 181 -4.60 14.21 -12.53
N LYS A 182 -5.16 15.41 -12.38
CA LYS A 182 -6.38 15.82 -13.06
C LYS A 182 -6.19 15.86 -14.58
N THR A 183 -5.03 16.34 -15.02
CA THR A 183 -4.66 16.33 -16.45
C THR A 183 -4.56 14.89 -16.97
N CYS A 184 -4.00 13.96 -16.19
CA CYS A 184 -3.86 12.56 -16.57
C CYS A 184 -5.17 11.74 -16.45
N ALA A 185 -6.18 12.23 -15.76
CA ALA A 185 -7.41 11.47 -15.49
C ALA A 185 -8.34 11.28 -16.70
N GLY A 186 -8.12 12.03 -17.79
CA GLY A 186 -8.85 11.86 -19.04
C GLY A 186 -10.37 12.01 -18.93
N GLY A 187 -10.85 12.90 -18.03
CA GLY A 187 -12.29 13.11 -17.79
C GLY A 187 -12.94 12.14 -16.80
N SER A 188 -12.19 11.19 -16.25
CA SER A 188 -12.71 10.31 -15.19
C SER A 188 -13.07 11.12 -13.95
N LYS A 189 -14.11 10.67 -13.23
CA LYS A 189 -14.48 11.24 -11.90
C LYS A 189 -13.47 10.93 -10.81
N PHE A 190 -12.67 9.86 -10.96
CA PHE A 190 -11.69 9.43 -9.97
C PHE A 190 -10.36 10.15 -10.14
N LEU A 191 -9.68 10.43 -9.02
CA LEU A 191 -8.31 10.95 -9.03
C LEU A 191 -7.34 9.95 -9.69
N LEU A 192 -7.54 8.67 -9.41
CA LEU A 192 -6.74 7.56 -9.91
C LEU A 192 -7.65 6.54 -10.60
N PRO A 193 -8.02 6.75 -11.88
CA PRO A 193 -8.87 5.82 -12.59
C PRO A 193 -8.17 4.48 -12.87
N SER A 194 -8.96 3.43 -12.98
CA SER A 194 -8.50 2.12 -13.44
C SER A 194 -8.08 2.19 -14.92
N ARG A 195 -7.01 1.46 -15.28
CA ARG A 195 -6.59 1.33 -16.69
C ARG A 195 -7.61 0.58 -17.57
N TYR A 196 -8.38 -0.29 -16.94
CA TYR A 196 -9.25 -1.24 -17.64
C TYR A 196 -10.71 -0.85 -17.63
N GLU A 197 -11.14 -0.09 -16.60
CA GLU A 197 -12.53 0.30 -16.39
C GLU A 197 -12.57 1.76 -15.95
N GLY A 198 -12.94 2.66 -16.87
CA GLY A 198 -12.93 4.12 -16.64
C GLY A 198 -13.80 4.59 -15.46
N ASP A 199 -14.83 3.82 -15.11
CA ASP A 199 -15.78 4.12 -14.03
C ASP A 199 -15.36 3.57 -12.66
N LYS A 200 -14.18 2.97 -12.56
CA LYS A 200 -13.63 2.45 -11.29
C LYS A 200 -12.29 3.10 -10.95
N GLY A 201 -12.04 3.20 -9.67
CA GLY A 201 -10.74 3.60 -9.16
C GLY A 201 -9.67 2.53 -9.39
N MET A 202 -8.41 2.92 -9.25
CA MET A 202 -7.25 2.04 -9.37
C MET A 202 -7.31 0.87 -8.37
N SER A 203 -6.80 -0.29 -8.79
CA SER A 203 -6.75 -1.50 -7.95
C SER A 203 -5.96 -1.28 -6.66
N ASN A 204 -6.48 -1.85 -5.56
CA ASN A 204 -5.90 -1.74 -4.22
C ASN A 204 -4.45 -2.25 -4.11
N ASN A 205 -4.03 -3.17 -4.98
CA ASN A 205 -2.69 -3.75 -4.92
C ASN A 205 -1.64 -2.99 -5.76
N THR A 206 -2.08 -2.08 -6.64
CA THR A 206 -1.20 -1.42 -7.61
C THR A 206 -0.06 -0.66 -6.94
N LEU A 207 -0.35 0.19 -5.95
CA LEU A 207 0.65 1.00 -5.27
C LEU A 207 1.67 0.13 -4.52
N ASN A 208 1.21 -0.88 -3.77
CA ASN A 208 2.12 -1.79 -3.07
C ASN A 208 3.00 -2.60 -4.04
N ARG A 209 2.46 -3.02 -5.18
CA ARG A 209 3.24 -3.75 -6.19
C ARG A 209 4.38 -2.87 -6.73
N VAL A 210 4.12 -1.60 -7.00
CA VAL A 210 5.16 -0.68 -7.49
C VAL A 210 6.22 -0.45 -6.42
N ILE A 211 5.84 -0.28 -5.15
CA ILE A 211 6.81 -0.22 -4.04
C ILE A 211 7.70 -1.47 -4.03
N THR A 212 7.09 -2.67 -4.08
CA THR A 212 7.86 -3.94 -4.08
C THR A 212 8.86 -4.02 -5.24
N VAL A 213 8.46 -3.59 -6.43
CA VAL A 213 9.36 -3.55 -7.61
C VAL A 213 10.49 -2.55 -7.40
N THR A 214 10.17 -1.34 -6.91
CA THR A 214 11.17 -0.30 -6.65
C THR A 214 12.20 -0.75 -5.59
N VAL A 215 11.73 -1.34 -4.50
CA VAL A 215 12.61 -1.88 -3.45
C VAL A 215 13.46 -3.02 -3.99
N GLY A 216 12.89 -3.90 -4.83
CA GLY A 216 13.64 -4.97 -5.50
C GLY A 216 14.78 -4.42 -6.34
N GLN A 217 14.53 -3.40 -7.17
CA GLN A 217 15.57 -2.74 -7.98
C GLN A 217 16.63 -2.03 -7.12
N ALA A 218 16.23 -1.42 -6.01
CA ALA A 218 17.18 -0.80 -5.08
C ALA A 218 18.12 -1.85 -4.47
N LYS A 219 17.57 -3.01 -4.07
CA LYS A 219 18.35 -4.13 -3.53
C LYS A 219 19.34 -4.74 -4.56
N GLU A 220 18.91 -4.83 -5.82
CA GLU A 220 19.82 -5.28 -6.92
C GLU A 220 21.00 -4.34 -7.14
N LYS A 221 20.90 -3.09 -6.68
CA LYS A 221 21.97 -2.06 -6.73
C LYS A 221 22.68 -1.87 -5.40
N ASP A 222 22.46 -2.77 -4.44
CA ASP A 222 23.01 -2.69 -3.08
C ASP A 222 22.69 -1.37 -2.35
N LEU A 223 21.54 -0.74 -2.69
CA LEU A 223 21.06 0.45 -2.00
C LEU A 223 20.34 0.06 -0.70
N LEU A 224 20.56 0.84 0.36
CA LEU A 224 19.98 0.62 1.69
C LEU A 224 18.50 1.06 1.69
N LEU A 225 17.62 0.21 1.20
CA LEU A 225 16.17 0.38 1.23
C LEU A 225 15.49 -0.93 1.64
N GLU A 226 14.94 -0.95 2.83
CA GLU A 226 14.22 -2.11 3.34
C GLU A 226 12.77 -2.17 2.81
N ASP A 227 12.15 -3.36 2.95
CA ASP A 227 10.76 -3.58 2.54
C ASP A 227 9.78 -2.74 3.36
N PHE A 228 8.87 -2.06 2.67
CA PHE A 228 7.82 -1.27 3.27
C PHE A 228 6.53 -1.30 2.42
N THR A 229 5.46 -0.72 2.92
CA THR A 229 4.15 -0.66 2.27
C THR A 229 3.68 0.79 2.15
N VAL A 230 2.60 1.02 1.38
CA VAL A 230 1.96 2.35 1.31
C VAL A 230 1.55 2.87 2.70
N HIS A 231 1.17 1.99 3.63
CA HIS A 231 0.81 2.41 4.98
C HIS A 231 2.02 2.93 5.78
N ASP A 232 3.21 2.39 5.49
CA ASP A 232 4.44 2.82 6.16
C ASP A 232 4.88 4.21 5.71
N LEU A 233 4.51 4.70 4.51
CA LEU A 233 4.70 6.11 4.11
C LEU A 233 3.95 7.07 5.04
N ARG A 234 2.72 6.72 5.41
CA ARG A 234 1.94 7.51 6.37
C ARG A 234 2.55 7.46 7.77
N ARG A 235 3.06 6.29 8.20
CA ARG A 235 3.77 6.15 9.47
C ARG A 235 5.07 6.96 9.45
N THR A 236 5.82 6.92 8.36
CA THR A 236 7.03 7.72 8.14
C THR A 236 6.76 9.21 8.35
N ALA A 237 5.73 9.74 7.70
CA ALA A 237 5.37 11.15 7.86
C ALA A 237 5.02 11.49 9.32
N SER A 238 4.23 10.64 9.98
CA SER A 238 3.92 10.83 11.40
C SER A 238 5.18 10.83 12.28
N THR A 239 6.06 9.83 12.10
CA THR A 239 7.28 9.70 12.89
C THR A 239 8.21 10.91 12.70
N LEU A 240 8.51 11.25 11.45
CA LEU A 240 9.43 12.35 11.15
C LEU A 240 8.90 13.72 11.56
N LEU A 241 7.58 13.94 11.50
CA LEU A 241 6.96 15.17 12.02
C LEU A 241 7.06 15.26 13.54
N HIS A 242 6.89 14.14 14.28
CA HIS A 242 7.10 14.11 15.72
C HIS A 242 8.57 14.37 16.08
N GLU A 243 9.52 13.75 15.37
CA GLU A 243 10.96 13.95 15.56
C GLU A 243 11.37 15.39 15.23
N ALA A 244 10.74 16.02 14.25
CA ALA A 244 10.93 17.43 13.94
C ALA A 244 10.29 18.37 14.98
N GLY A 245 9.58 17.87 15.99
CA GLY A 245 9.03 18.63 17.11
C GLY A 245 7.69 19.31 16.84
N PHE A 246 6.96 18.92 15.79
CA PHE A 246 5.62 19.44 15.55
C PHE A 246 4.62 18.96 16.60
N ASN A 247 3.58 19.75 16.83
CA ASN A 247 2.56 19.44 17.83
C ASN A 247 1.81 18.14 17.49
N THR A 248 1.76 17.20 18.43
CA THR A 248 1.09 15.90 18.29
C THR A 248 -0.38 16.03 17.88
N ASP A 249 -1.12 17.04 18.39
CA ASP A 249 -2.53 17.22 18.03
C ASP A 249 -2.72 17.57 16.55
N TRP A 250 -1.82 18.34 15.97
CA TRP A 250 -1.87 18.68 14.55
C TRP A 250 -1.63 17.45 13.71
N ILE A 251 -0.66 16.64 14.09
CA ILE A 251 -0.30 15.38 13.39
C ILE A 251 -1.46 14.40 13.47
N GLU A 252 -2.01 14.17 14.67
CA GLU A 252 -3.13 13.25 14.89
C GLU A 252 -4.39 13.67 14.12
N LYS A 253 -4.66 14.98 14.03
CA LYS A 253 -5.74 15.52 13.19
C LYS A 253 -5.49 15.28 11.71
N CYS A 254 -4.26 15.43 11.20
CA CYS A 254 -3.91 15.09 9.82
C CYS A 254 -4.06 13.60 9.53
N LEU A 255 -3.79 12.75 10.53
CA LEU A 255 -4.01 11.31 10.45
C LEU A 255 -5.49 10.91 10.57
N ALA A 256 -6.42 11.82 10.80
CA ALA A 256 -7.81 11.50 11.11
C ALA A 256 -7.93 10.42 12.21
N HIS A 257 -7.08 10.53 13.24
CA HIS A 257 -7.17 9.69 14.42
C HIS A 257 -8.18 10.31 15.41
N GLU A 258 -9.00 9.44 15.99
CA GLU A 258 -9.91 9.88 17.06
C GLU A 258 -9.14 10.01 18.37
N GLN A 259 -9.21 11.18 18.97
CA GLN A 259 -8.76 11.33 20.33
C GLN A 259 -9.69 10.51 21.25
N LYS A 260 -9.13 9.88 22.28
CA LYS A 260 -9.87 9.06 23.23
C LYS A 260 -9.82 9.67 24.64
N GLY A 261 -10.78 9.28 25.47
CA GLY A 261 -10.83 9.69 26.87
C GLY A 261 -11.17 11.18 27.04
N VAL A 262 -10.72 11.75 28.15
CA VAL A 262 -11.01 13.12 28.58
C VAL A 262 -10.58 14.14 27.52
N ARG A 263 -9.46 13.93 26.85
CA ARG A 263 -8.96 14.85 25.80
C ARG A 263 -9.94 14.99 24.64
N ALA A 264 -10.67 13.95 24.26
CA ALA A 264 -11.69 14.00 23.21
C ALA A 264 -12.87 14.90 23.54
N ILE A 265 -13.16 15.09 24.84
CA ILE A 265 -14.26 15.89 25.32
C ILE A 265 -13.90 17.39 25.24
N TYR A 266 -12.68 17.74 25.66
CA TYR A 266 -12.26 19.12 25.80
C TYR A 266 -11.57 19.70 24.57
N ASN A 267 -10.81 18.91 23.81
CA ASN A 267 -10.11 19.38 22.61
C ASN A 267 -10.90 19.10 21.34
N LYS A 268 -11.69 20.10 20.90
CA LYS A 268 -12.45 20.07 19.63
C LYS A 268 -11.84 20.94 18.54
N ALA A 269 -10.67 21.50 18.77
CA ALA A 269 -10.01 22.37 17.82
C ALA A 269 -9.63 21.63 16.53
N GLU A 270 -9.76 22.29 15.39
CA GLU A 270 -9.40 21.73 14.07
C GLU A 270 -7.99 22.12 13.63
N TYR A 271 -7.37 23.09 14.26
CA TYR A 271 -6.01 23.57 13.99
C TYR A 271 -5.73 23.83 12.50
N ALA A 272 -6.69 24.49 11.82
CA ALA A 272 -6.66 24.63 10.37
C ALA A 272 -5.37 25.27 9.85
N GLU A 273 -5.02 26.45 10.38
CA GLU A 273 -3.84 27.19 9.92
C GLU A 273 -2.55 26.48 10.32
N GLN A 274 -2.47 26.00 11.55
CA GLN A 274 -1.28 25.26 12.02
C GLN A 274 -1.04 23.97 11.19
N ARG A 275 -2.11 23.27 10.80
CA ARG A 275 -2.01 22.08 9.95
C ARG A 275 -1.58 22.43 8.52
N LYS A 276 -2.05 23.56 7.97
CA LYS A 276 -1.58 24.07 6.66
C LYS A 276 -0.07 24.34 6.69
N ASP A 277 0.37 25.10 7.67
CA ASP A 277 1.78 25.47 7.81
C ASP A 277 2.66 24.24 8.03
N MET A 278 2.23 23.32 8.90
CA MET A 278 2.93 22.07 9.14
C MET A 278 3.04 21.22 7.85
N LEU A 279 1.95 21.07 7.10
CA LEU A 279 1.95 20.28 5.88
C LEU A 279 2.76 20.92 4.75
N GLN A 280 2.84 22.26 4.71
CA GLN A 280 3.73 22.95 3.80
C GLN A 280 5.19 22.70 4.16
N GLN A 281 5.57 22.89 5.42
CA GLN A 281 6.94 22.61 5.88
C GLN A 281 7.31 21.13 5.67
N TRP A 282 6.37 20.22 5.93
CA TRP A 282 6.56 18.79 5.64
C TRP A 282 6.88 18.54 4.18
N ALA A 283 6.12 19.14 3.29
CA ALA A 283 6.33 18.99 1.85
C ALA A 283 7.69 19.55 1.41
N ASP A 284 8.09 20.70 1.96
CA ASP A 284 9.39 21.31 1.69
C ASP A 284 10.56 20.44 2.18
N MET A 285 10.42 19.80 3.36
CA MET A 285 11.40 18.83 3.88
C MET A 285 11.51 17.62 2.96
N VAL A 286 10.40 17.03 2.55
CA VAL A 286 10.38 15.87 1.63
C VAL A 286 11.05 16.21 0.30
N ASP A 287 10.76 17.36 -0.26
CA ASP A 287 11.36 17.83 -1.52
C ASP A 287 12.87 18.08 -1.36
N GLY A 288 13.27 18.68 -0.25
CA GLY A 288 14.66 18.86 0.09
C GLY A 288 15.43 17.53 0.15
N TRP A 289 14.89 16.52 0.82
CA TRP A 289 15.52 15.20 0.87
C TRP A 289 15.62 14.54 -0.50
N ILE A 290 14.56 14.58 -1.30
CA ILE A 290 14.57 14.01 -2.66
C ILE A 290 15.61 14.71 -3.54
N ALA A 291 15.71 16.04 -3.44
CA ALA A 291 16.70 16.84 -4.15
C ALA A 291 18.13 16.71 -3.59
N GLY A 292 18.28 16.17 -2.39
CA GLY A 292 19.57 16.06 -1.68
C GLY A 292 20.00 17.37 -1.02
N THR A 293 19.07 18.25 -0.70
CA THR A 293 19.29 19.50 0.04
C THR A 293 18.73 19.36 1.46
N SER A 294 19.40 19.96 2.45
CA SER A 294 18.89 19.99 3.83
C SER A 294 17.91 21.14 3.98
N VAL A 295 16.65 20.83 4.26
CA VAL A 295 15.64 21.82 4.67
C VAL A 295 15.42 21.66 6.16
N ILE A 296 15.71 22.70 6.93
CA ILE A 296 15.47 22.74 8.37
C ILE A 296 14.07 23.34 8.60
N PRO A 297 13.16 22.64 9.29
CA PRO A 297 11.83 23.17 9.55
C PRO A 297 11.92 24.42 10.46
N VAL A 298 11.19 25.46 10.10
CA VAL A 298 11.07 26.66 10.93
C VAL A 298 9.95 26.44 11.94
N LEU A 299 10.30 25.91 13.11
CA LEU A 299 9.36 25.80 14.21
C LEU A 299 9.08 27.22 14.75
N ASN A 300 7.92 27.77 14.43
CA ASN A 300 7.44 28.98 15.11
C ASN A 300 7.20 28.65 16.60
N ARG A 301 8.20 28.94 17.46
CA ARG A 301 8.11 28.80 18.93
C ARG A 301 7.08 29.77 19.57
N ALA A 302 6.30 30.49 18.80
CA ALA A 302 5.39 31.54 19.27
C ALA A 302 3.95 31.04 19.55
N ALA A 303 3.78 29.80 19.96
CA ALA A 303 2.49 29.28 20.44
C ALA A 303 2.71 28.23 21.55
N ALA A 304 3.35 28.65 22.64
CA ALA A 304 3.35 27.95 23.93
C ALA A 304 2.48 28.69 24.92
#